data_474a7b2c80baf0768513ee63d8799c2b
#
_entry.id   474a7b2c80baf0768513ee63d8799c2b
#
_cell.length_a   1.000
_cell.length_b   1.000
_cell.length_c   1.000
_cell.angle_alpha   90.00
_cell.angle_beta   90.00
_cell.angle_gamma   90.00
#
_symmetry.space_group_name_H-M   'P 1'
#
loop_
_entity.id
_entity.type
_entity.pdbx_description
1 polymer ?
#
loop_
_entity_poly.entity_id
_entity_poly.type
_entity_poly.pdbx_seq_one_letter_code
_entity_poly.pdbx_strand_id
1 'polypeptide(L)'
;MLLLIDMDVNYIASQLSMSRSKLYSKIKTMTDKSIVEFIRSYRLHKAARLLIDGNLSVSDVMAQVGIESNSYFTRAFKAEFGMTPTTFIQNNRKK
;
A
#
# COMPACT_ATOMS: atom_id res chain seq x y z
N MET A 1 -13.22 6.49 5.16
CA MET A 1 -11.93 6.93 4.59
C MET A 1 -10.99 7.48 5.63
N LEU A 2 -11.38 8.55 6.32
CA LEU A 2 -10.53 9.14 7.35
C LEU A 2 -10.19 8.15 8.47
N LEU A 3 -11.21 7.39 8.90
CA LEU A 3 -11.00 6.41 9.97
C LEU A 3 -9.98 5.35 9.56
N LEU A 4 -10.05 4.89 8.32
CA LEU A 4 -9.13 3.89 7.82
C LEU A 4 -7.70 4.44 7.73
N ILE A 5 -7.57 5.70 7.31
CA ILE A 5 -6.27 6.36 7.26
C ILE A 5 -5.70 6.51 8.67
N ASP A 6 -6.53 6.87 9.63
CA ASP A 6 -6.09 6.99 11.03
C ASP A 6 -5.59 5.66 11.58
N MET A 7 -6.27 4.57 11.27
CA MET A 7 -5.84 3.24 11.70
C MET A 7 -4.50 2.87 11.10
N ASP A 8 -4.29 3.16 9.81
CA ASP A 8 -3.01 2.89 9.17
C ASP A 8 -1.89 3.72 9.76
N VAL A 9 -2.16 4.99 10.03
CA VAL A 9 -1.16 5.87 10.64
C VAL A 9 -0.77 5.35 12.01
N ASN A 10 -1.75 4.97 12.83
CA ASN A 10 -1.49 4.44 14.16
C ASN A 10 -0.68 3.15 14.09
N TYR A 11 -1.01 2.27 13.17
CA TYR A 11 -0.30 1.01 13.00
C TYR A 11 1.16 1.26 12.62
N ILE A 12 1.39 2.11 11.62
CA ILE A 12 2.74 2.41 11.16
C ILE A 12 3.56 3.07 12.26
N ALA A 13 2.96 4.04 12.96
CA ALA A 13 3.65 4.72 14.05
C ALA A 13 4.03 3.73 15.15
N SER A 14 3.13 2.80 15.46
CA SER A 14 3.39 1.76 16.47
C SER A 14 4.56 0.88 16.04
N GLN A 15 4.60 0.47 14.80
CA GLN A 15 5.68 -0.38 14.27
C GLN A 15 7.03 0.32 14.34
N LEU A 16 7.03 1.64 14.19
CA LEU A 16 8.26 2.43 14.21
C LEU A 16 8.55 3.02 15.59
N SER A 17 7.72 2.69 16.59
CA SER A 17 7.87 3.17 17.97
C SER A 17 7.94 4.69 18.05
N MET A 18 7.07 5.38 17.34
CA MET A 18 7.04 6.84 17.35
C MET A 18 5.60 7.35 17.40
N SER A 19 5.44 8.60 17.82
CA SER A 19 4.14 9.24 17.85
C SER A 19 3.65 9.57 16.44
N ARG A 20 2.35 9.84 16.32
CA ARG A 20 1.78 10.24 15.02
C ARG A 20 2.42 11.52 14.51
N SER A 21 2.59 12.51 15.39
CA SER A 21 3.20 13.78 14.99
C SER A 21 4.61 13.60 14.47
N LYS A 22 5.38 12.76 15.15
CA LYS A 22 6.74 12.48 14.74
C LYS A 22 6.76 11.76 13.40
N LEU A 23 5.83 10.83 13.20
CA LEU A 23 5.71 10.10 11.94
C LEU A 23 5.40 11.05 10.79
N TYR A 24 4.44 11.96 10.97
CA TYR A 24 4.11 12.95 9.94
C TYR A 24 5.33 13.78 9.55
N SER A 25 6.04 14.28 10.55
CA SER A 25 7.24 15.10 10.29
C SER A 25 8.31 14.31 9.56
N LYS A 26 8.53 13.07 9.99
CA LYS A 26 9.57 12.24 9.41
C LYS A 26 9.27 11.91 7.95
N ILE A 27 8.02 11.56 7.65
CA ILE A 27 7.62 11.25 6.29
C ILE A 27 7.82 12.45 5.38
N LYS A 28 7.40 13.62 5.80
CA LYS A 28 7.54 14.82 4.99
C LYS A 28 8.99 15.16 4.75
N THR A 29 9.83 15.01 5.76
CA THR A 29 11.25 15.31 5.66
C THR A 29 11.97 14.33 4.75
N MET A 30 11.66 13.05 4.86
CA MET A 30 12.41 12.01 4.15
C MET A 30 11.90 11.74 2.73
N THR A 31 10.61 11.89 2.48
CA THR A 31 10.01 11.45 1.22
C THR A 31 9.37 12.55 0.41
N ASP A 32 9.18 13.73 0.99
CA ASP A 32 8.48 14.84 0.35
C ASP A 32 7.03 14.50 0.00
N LYS A 33 6.51 13.41 0.52
CA LYS A 33 5.15 12.97 0.26
C LYS A 33 4.23 13.41 1.37
N SER A 34 2.95 13.65 1.02
CA SER A 34 1.93 13.85 2.03
C SER A 34 1.69 12.52 2.73
N ILE A 35 1.09 12.56 3.92
CA ILE A 35 0.77 11.34 4.66
C ILE A 35 -0.18 10.45 3.86
N VAL A 36 -1.11 11.04 3.11
CA VAL A 36 -2.05 10.28 2.30
C VAL A 36 -1.31 9.53 1.19
N GLU A 37 -0.39 10.19 0.52
CA GLU A 37 0.40 9.55 -0.53
C GLU A 37 1.29 8.44 0.03
N PHE A 38 1.88 8.68 1.20
CA PHE A 38 2.71 7.68 1.84
C PHE A 38 1.90 6.43 2.19
N ILE A 39 0.70 6.61 2.76
CA ILE A 39 -0.14 5.48 3.14
C ILE A 39 -0.59 4.71 1.89
N ARG A 40 -0.92 5.41 0.81
CA ARG A 40 -1.29 4.75 -0.43
C ARG A 40 -0.14 3.89 -0.96
N SER A 41 1.05 4.45 -0.98
CA SER A 41 2.24 3.72 -1.41
C SER A 41 2.49 2.50 -0.52
N TYR A 42 2.38 2.67 0.80
CA TYR A 42 2.53 1.59 1.76
C TYR A 42 1.56 0.44 1.48
N ARG A 43 0.28 0.78 1.24
CA ARG A 43 -0.73 -0.23 0.94
C ARG A 43 -0.44 -0.97 -0.35
N LEU A 44 0.02 -0.25 -1.37
CA LEU A 44 0.34 -0.86 -2.65
C LEU A 44 1.53 -1.79 -2.55
N HIS A 45 2.54 -1.42 -1.76
CA HIS A 45 3.69 -2.29 -1.55
C HIS A 45 3.32 -3.53 -0.75
N LYS A 46 2.43 -3.39 0.23
CA LYS A 46 1.92 -4.55 0.95
C LYS A 46 1.14 -5.47 0.02
N ALA A 47 0.31 -4.89 -0.86
CA ALA A 47 -0.43 -5.66 -1.84
C ALA A 47 0.52 -6.43 -2.76
N ALA A 48 1.59 -5.79 -3.23
CA ALA A 48 2.56 -6.44 -4.10
C ALA A 48 3.16 -7.68 -3.44
N ARG A 49 3.53 -7.58 -2.17
CA ARG A 49 4.07 -8.73 -1.44
C ARG A 49 3.06 -9.86 -1.32
N LEU A 50 1.80 -9.53 -1.02
CA LEU A 50 0.75 -10.54 -0.91
C LEU A 50 0.50 -11.23 -2.25
N LEU A 51 0.58 -10.48 -3.34
CA LEU A 51 0.42 -11.05 -4.67
C LEU A 51 1.56 -11.99 -5.05
N ILE A 52 2.78 -11.66 -4.65
CA ILE A 52 3.94 -12.53 -4.92
C ILE A 52 3.83 -13.84 -4.14
N ASP A 53 3.35 -13.79 -2.92
CA ASP A 53 3.19 -14.99 -2.10
C ASP A 53 2.27 -16.03 -2.74
N GLY A 54 1.31 -15.56 -3.55
CA GLY A 54 0.50 -16.46 -4.37
C GLY A 54 -0.63 -17.18 -3.67
N ASN A 55 -0.87 -16.90 -2.40
CA ASN A 55 -1.92 -17.58 -1.65
C ASN A 55 -3.28 -16.89 -1.74
N LEU A 56 -3.33 -15.68 -2.26
CA LEU A 56 -4.55 -14.89 -2.31
C LEU A 56 -4.83 -14.44 -3.73
N SER A 57 -6.12 -14.30 -4.05
CA SER A 57 -6.53 -13.70 -5.32
C SER A 57 -6.33 -12.19 -5.25
N VAL A 58 -6.42 -11.52 -6.39
CA VAL A 58 -6.33 -10.06 -6.43
C VAL A 58 -7.42 -9.44 -5.57
N SER A 59 -8.64 -9.98 -5.63
CA SER A 59 -9.73 -9.50 -4.79
C SER A 59 -9.44 -9.62 -3.30
N ASP A 60 -8.86 -10.75 -2.91
CA ASP A 60 -8.51 -10.95 -1.50
C ASP A 60 -7.44 -9.97 -1.05
N VAL A 61 -6.46 -9.73 -1.89
CA VAL A 61 -5.39 -8.78 -1.59
C VAL A 61 -5.96 -7.38 -1.45
N MET A 62 -6.85 -6.98 -2.36
CA MET A 62 -7.50 -5.68 -2.28
C MET A 62 -8.23 -5.50 -0.95
N ALA A 63 -8.97 -6.52 -0.53
CA ALA A 63 -9.69 -6.48 0.73
C ALA A 63 -8.73 -6.32 1.91
N GLN A 64 -7.62 -7.03 1.88
CA GLN A 64 -6.66 -6.97 2.98
C GLN A 64 -5.97 -5.61 3.10
N VAL A 65 -5.75 -4.94 1.99
CA VAL A 65 -5.10 -3.62 2.03
C VAL A 65 -6.12 -2.47 2.05
N GLY A 66 -7.41 -2.79 2.11
CA GLY A 66 -8.45 -1.78 2.27
C GLY A 66 -8.77 -0.97 1.03
N ILE A 67 -8.57 -1.54 -0.15
CA ILE A 67 -8.91 -0.89 -1.41
C ILE A 67 -10.09 -1.62 -2.03
N GLU A 68 -11.21 -0.91 -2.17
CA GLU A 68 -12.44 -1.55 -2.63
C GLU A 68 -12.65 -1.46 -4.15
N SER A 69 -12.14 -0.42 -4.78
CA SER A 69 -12.35 -0.21 -6.21
C SER A 69 -11.27 -0.90 -7.03
N ASN A 70 -11.68 -1.85 -7.87
CA ASN A 70 -10.77 -2.55 -8.77
C ASN A 70 -10.11 -1.59 -9.76
N SER A 71 -10.89 -0.66 -10.30
CA SER A 71 -10.36 0.33 -11.25
C SER A 71 -9.29 1.19 -10.59
N TYR A 72 -9.56 1.65 -9.38
CA TYR A 72 -8.59 2.46 -8.65
C TYR A 72 -7.33 1.64 -8.35
N PHE A 73 -7.51 0.41 -7.86
CA PHE A 73 -6.37 -0.45 -7.53
C PHE A 73 -5.47 -0.67 -8.74
N THR A 74 -6.07 -0.99 -9.88
CA THR A 74 -5.31 -1.24 -11.10
C THR A 74 -4.52 -0.01 -11.53
N ARG A 75 -5.16 1.15 -11.52
CA ARG A 75 -4.49 2.39 -11.93
C ARG A 75 -3.39 2.79 -10.96
N ALA A 76 -3.67 2.71 -9.67
CA ALA A 76 -2.69 3.08 -8.65
C ALA A 76 -1.50 2.12 -8.65
N PHE A 77 -1.77 0.83 -8.80
CA PHE A 77 -0.72 -0.18 -8.86
C PHE A 77 0.18 0.06 -10.07
N LYS A 78 -0.42 0.32 -11.22
CA LYS A 78 0.35 0.59 -12.43
C LYS A 78 1.19 1.85 -12.30
N ALA A 79 0.64 2.88 -11.66
CA ALA A 79 1.40 4.11 -11.44
C ALA A 79 2.59 3.88 -10.51
N GLU A 80 2.42 3.01 -9.51
CA GLU A 80 3.47 2.74 -8.52
C GLU A 80 4.55 1.80 -9.05
N PHE A 81 4.16 0.77 -9.79
CA PHE A 81 5.07 -0.31 -10.18
C PHE A 81 5.34 -0.40 -11.68
N GLY A 82 4.70 0.45 -12.48
CA GLY A 82 4.91 0.46 -13.93
C GLY A 82 4.18 -0.64 -14.68
N MET A 83 3.38 -1.45 -14.00
CA MET A 83 2.63 -2.53 -14.64
C MET A 83 1.37 -2.84 -13.83
N THR A 84 0.40 -3.48 -14.48
CA THR A 84 -0.84 -3.86 -13.81
C THR A 84 -0.58 -5.00 -12.83
N PRO A 85 -1.49 -5.22 -11.87
CA PRO A 85 -1.34 -6.35 -10.94
C PRO A 85 -1.20 -7.69 -11.63
N THR A 86 -1.98 -7.92 -12.70
CA THR A 86 -1.91 -9.17 -13.44
C THR A 86 -0.54 -9.38 -14.06
N THR A 87 -0.02 -8.36 -14.72
CA THR A 87 1.31 -8.42 -15.32
C THR A 87 2.39 -8.62 -14.26
N PHE A 88 2.24 -7.94 -13.13
CA PHE A 88 3.17 -8.06 -12.02
C PHE A 88 3.22 -9.50 -11.50
N ILE A 89 2.06 -10.13 -11.35
CA ILE A 89 1.98 -11.53 -10.93
C ILE A 89 2.69 -12.43 -11.93
N GLN A 90 2.40 -12.25 -13.21
CA GLN A 90 3.02 -13.07 -14.26
C GLN A 90 4.54 -12.97 -14.24
N ASN A 91 5.04 -11.76 -14.04
CA ASN A 91 6.49 -11.54 -14.04
C ASN A 91 7.18 -12.12 -12.81
N ASN A 92 6.48 -12.16 -11.67
CA ASN A 92 7.09 -12.51 -10.40
C ASN A 92 6.81 -13.94 -9.94
N ARG A 93 5.83 -14.61 -10.51
CA ARG A 93 5.49 -16.00 -10.14
C ARG A 93 5.95 -17.03 -11.15
N LYS A 94 6.61 -16.60 -12.20
CA LYS A 94 7.02 -17.50 -13.28
C LYS A 94 8.19 -18.42 -12.92
N LYS A 95 8.71 -18.26 -11.79
CA LYS A 95 9.89 -19.08 -11.42
C LYS A 95 9.47 -20.40 -10.82
#